data_dc20754a6d77ce204f1f27231e76c07e
#
_entry.id   dc20754a6d77ce204f1f27231e76c07e
#
_cell.length_a   1.000
_cell.length_b   1.000
_cell.length_c   1.000
_cell.angle_alpha   90.00
_cell.angle_beta   90.00
_cell.angle_gamma   90.00
#
_symmetry.space_group_name_H-M   'P 1'
#
loop_
_entity.id
_entity.type
_entity.pdbx_description
1 polymer ?
#
loop_
_entity_poly.entity_id
_entity_poly.type
_entity_poly.pdbx_seq_one_letter_code
_entity_poly.pdbx_strand_id
1 'polypeptide(L)'
;MQWTQLHGLTAQQFDISHAQRYYLHMAIKSFKCLDTQKLFEGKRIARWVNIERPALRKLEQLDWSIVLEDLRAPRCRLEALKGNRKSQYSIRISDQWRVCFKWGAEGALDVEIVDYH
;
A
#
# COMPACT_ATOMS: atom_id res chain seq x y z
N MET A 1 23.47 22.62 -5.10
CA MET A 1 23.10 22.14 -4.97
C MET A 1 23.43 21.74 -4.64
N GLN A 2 23.40 21.90 -4.20
CA GLN A 2 23.14 21.33 -3.84
C GLN A 2 23.01 20.68 -3.16
N TRP A 3 23.37 21.10 -2.57
CA TRP A 3 22.79 20.45 -1.93
C TRP A 3 23.18 20.34 -1.45
N THR A 4 23.53 20.78 -1.28
CA THR A 4 23.33 20.53 -0.97
C THR A 4 23.61 20.45 -0.68
N GLN A 5 24.06 20.91 -0.75
CA GLN A 5 23.85 20.57 -0.65
C GLN A 5 23.78 19.93 -0.22
N LEU A 6 24.23 20.25 0.27
CA LEU A 6 23.74 19.61 0.64
C LEU A 6 24.16 19.28 1.02
N HIS A 7 24.76 19.84 1.23
CA HIS A 7 24.52 19.56 1.38
C HIS A 7 24.40 19.72 1.30
N GLY A 8 25.46 20.25 1.26
CA GLY A 8 25.15 20.55 1.00
C GLY A 8 24.47 20.92 0.53
N LEU A 9 24.20 20.93 0.25
CA LEU A 9 23.17 20.96 -0.26
C LEU A 9 22.46 21.49 0.21
N THR A 10 22.10 21.98 -0.63
CA THR A 10 21.32 22.74 0.30
C THR A 10 20.22 21.89 0.91
N ALA A 11 19.81 22.23 2.11
CA ALA A 11 18.77 21.48 2.81
C ALA A 11 17.45 21.56 2.06
N GLN A 12 17.13 22.71 1.52
CA GLN A 12 15.87 22.92 0.81
C GLN A 12 15.79 22.06 -0.43
N GLN A 13 16.85 22.01 -1.16
CA GLN A 13 16.92 21.19 -2.35
C GLN A 13 16.84 19.70 -1.99
N PHE A 14 17.43 19.35 -0.87
CA PHE A 14 17.35 18.01 -0.36
C PHE A 14 15.90 17.63 -0.04
N ASP A 15 15.15 18.54 0.58
CA ASP A 15 13.77 18.28 0.95
C ASP A 15 12.89 18.02 -0.28
N ILE A 16 13.06 18.81 -1.33
CA ILE A 16 12.31 18.61 -2.56
C ILE A 16 12.64 17.25 -3.16
N SER A 17 13.92 16.93 -3.20
CA SER A 17 14.37 15.67 -3.75
C SER A 17 13.83 14.50 -2.94
N HIS A 18 13.80 14.65 -1.63
CA HIS A 18 13.31 13.62 -0.74
C HIS A 18 11.81 13.38 -0.95
N ALA A 19 11.02 14.43 -1.03
CA ALA A 19 9.59 14.32 -1.24
C ALA A 19 9.28 13.66 -2.58
N GLN A 20 10.01 14.04 -3.62
CA GLN A 20 9.81 13.46 -4.94
C GLN A 20 10.16 11.98 -4.94
N ARG A 21 11.23 11.60 -4.26
CA ARG A 21 11.64 10.21 -4.14
C ARG A 21 10.59 9.39 -3.40
N TYR A 22 10.06 9.95 -2.34
CA TYR A 22 8.99 9.30 -1.60
C TYR A 22 7.79 9.05 -2.49
N TYR A 23 7.36 10.05 -3.22
CA TYR A 23 6.22 9.92 -4.12
C TYR A 23 6.44 8.81 -5.15
N LEU A 24 7.63 8.73 -5.71
CA LEU A 24 7.94 7.73 -6.72
C LEU A 24 7.93 6.30 -6.17
N HIS A 25 8.13 6.13 -4.88
CA HIS A 25 8.15 4.82 -4.25
C HIS A 25 6.80 4.39 -3.71
N MET A 26 5.81 5.27 -3.72
CA MET A 26 4.48 4.92 -3.27
C MET A 26 3.81 4.02 -4.29
N ALA A 27 3.46 2.80 -3.88
CA ALA A 27 2.89 1.83 -4.79
C ALA A 27 1.37 1.92 -4.90
N ILE A 28 0.69 2.37 -3.84
CA ILE A 28 -0.77 2.47 -3.90
C ILE A 28 -1.15 3.71 -4.70
N LYS A 29 -1.80 3.49 -5.83
CA LYS A 29 -2.18 4.56 -6.75
C LYS A 29 -3.66 4.90 -6.68
N SER A 30 -4.49 3.95 -6.28
CA SER A 30 -5.92 4.23 -6.13
C SER A 30 -6.55 3.28 -5.12
N PHE A 31 -7.64 3.72 -4.53
CA PHE A 31 -8.45 2.93 -3.61
C PHE A 31 -9.83 2.74 -4.21
N LYS A 32 -10.35 1.53 -4.12
CA LYS A 32 -11.72 1.25 -4.53
C LYS A 32 -12.71 1.57 -3.41
N CYS A 33 -12.25 1.53 -2.17
CA CYS A 33 -13.09 1.69 -0.98
C CYS A 33 -12.63 2.92 -0.19
N LEU A 34 -13.55 3.85 0.03
CA LEU A 34 -13.24 5.07 0.76
C LEU A 34 -12.78 4.79 2.19
N ASP A 35 -13.40 3.80 2.85
CA ASP A 35 -13.00 3.44 4.20
C ASP A 35 -11.57 2.90 4.26
N THR A 36 -11.16 2.13 3.25
CA THR A 36 -9.78 1.64 3.18
C THR A 36 -8.82 2.81 3.04
N GLN A 37 -9.16 3.78 2.21
CA GLN A 37 -8.34 4.97 2.06
C GLN A 37 -8.23 5.75 3.36
N LYS A 38 -9.35 5.93 4.06
CA LYS A 38 -9.35 6.65 5.33
C LYS A 38 -8.50 5.95 6.36
N LEU A 39 -8.59 4.62 6.43
CA LEU A 39 -7.77 3.87 7.35
C LEU A 39 -6.30 4.08 7.05
N PHE A 40 -5.93 4.01 5.77
CA PHE A 40 -4.54 4.22 5.35
C PHE A 40 -4.05 5.62 5.71
N GLU A 41 -4.94 6.60 5.68
CA GLU A 41 -4.63 7.99 6.04
C GLU A 41 -4.58 8.23 7.54
N GLY A 42 -4.82 7.20 8.35
CA GLY A 42 -4.71 7.31 9.79
C GLY A 42 -6.02 7.50 10.51
N LYS A 43 -7.15 7.40 9.82
CA LYS A 43 -8.45 7.57 10.46
C LYS A 43 -8.97 6.24 10.99
N ARG A 44 -9.71 6.30 12.08
CA ARG A 44 -10.26 5.11 12.69
C ARG A 44 -11.55 4.72 11.99
N ILE A 45 -11.66 3.45 11.61
CA ILE A 45 -12.85 2.90 10.97
C ILE A 45 -13.47 1.90 11.93
N ALA A 46 -14.68 2.17 12.40
CA ALA A 46 -15.30 1.41 13.49
C ALA A 46 -15.35 -0.09 13.22
N ARG A 47 -15.75 -0.50 12.02
CA ARG A 47 -15.88 -1.94 11.72
C ARG A 47 -14.56 -2.68 11.65
N TRP A 48 -13.44 -1.97 11.64
CA TRP A 48 -12.12 -2.55 11.54
C TRP A 48 -11.24 -2.31 12.76
N VAL A 49 -11.82 -1.89 13.88
CA VAL A 49 -10.99 -1.58 15.04
C VAL A 49 -10.19 -2.79 15.52
N ASN A 50 -10.75 -3.99 15.38
CA ASN A 50 -10.07 -5.20 15.85
C ASN A 50 -8.94 -5.66 14.94
N ILE A 51 -8.87 -5.15 13.73
CA ILE A 51 -7.81 -5.51 12.77
C ILE A 51 -6.99 -4.30 12.36
N GLU A 52 -7.15 -3.18 13.05
CA GLU A 52 -6.57 -1.92 12.63
C GLU A 52 -5.05 -2.01 12.41
N ARG A 53 -4.33 -2.54 13.39
CA ARG A 53 -2.87 -2.64 13.28
C ARG A 53 -2.41 -3.58 12.17
N PRO A 54 -2.88 -4.82 12.10
CA PRO A 54 -2.44 -5.69 11.01
C PRO A 54 -2.90 -5.18 9.65
N ALA A 55 -4.07 -4.53 9.57
CA ALA A 55 -4.51 -3.97 8.30
C ALA A 55 -3.59 -2.85 7.84
N LEU A 56 -3.23 -1.93 8.75
CA LEU A 56 -2.29 -0.86 8.41
C LEU A 56 -0.94 -1.40 7.99
N ARG A 57 -0.43 -2.42 8.70
CA ARG A 57 0.85 -3.01 8.32
C ARG A 57 0.82 -3.57 6.91
N LYS A 58 -0.28 -4.21 6.53
CA LYS A 58 -0.38 -4.78 5.18
C LYS A 58 -0.54 -3.70 4.12
N LEU A 59 -1.30 -2.65 4.42
CA LEU A 59 -1.42 -1.53 3.49
C LEU A 59 -0.08 -0.83 3.30
N GLU A 60 0.67 -0.64 4.38
CA GLU A 60 1.99 -0.03 4.30
C GLU A 60 2.96 -0.91 3.52
N GLN A 61 2.91 -2.21 3.76
CA GLN A 61 3.76 -3.14 3.03
C GLN A 61 3.45 -3.11 1.54
N LEU A 62 2.17 -3.05 1.19
CA LEU A 62 1.76 -2.89 -0.19
C LEU A 62 2.29 -1.59 -0.77
N ASP A 63 2.18 -0.51 -0.01
CA ASP A 63 2.59 0.82 -0.47
C ASP A 63 4.09 0.93 -0.70
N TRP A 64 4.89 0.15 0.04
CA TRP A 64 6.34 0.16 -0.11
C TRP A 64 6.87 -0.84 -1.13
N SER A 65 5.99 -1.65 -1.72
CA SER A 65 6.40 -2.66 -2.69
C SER A 65 6.73 -2.00 -4.03
N ILE A 66 7.83 -2.40 -4.63
CA ILE A 66 8.26 -1.89 -5.92
C ILE A 66 7.77 -2.80 -7.03
N VAL A 67 7.84 -4.11 -6.79
CA VAL A 67 7.34 -5.12 -7.72
C VAL A 67 6.41 -6.05 -6.95
N LEU A 68 5.56 -6.75 -7.68
CA LEU A 68 4.60 -7.66 -7.07
C LEU A 68 5.29 -8.74 -6.23
N GLU A 69 6.45 -9.17 -6.64
CA GLU A 69 7.23 -10.18 -5.93
C GLU A 69 7.58 -9.78 -4.50
N ASP A 70 7.63 -8.49 -4.23
CA ASP A 70 7.91 -8.01 -2.87
C ASP A 70 6.84 -8.47 -1.88
N LEU A 71 5.66 -8.87 -2.38
CA LEU A 71 4.56 -9.33 -1.55
C LEU A 71 4.50 -10.85 -1.40
N ARG A 72 5.50 -11.57 -1.90
CA ARG A 72 5.52 -13.03 -1.81
C ARG A 72 6.08 -13.54 -0.49
N ALA A 73 6.29 -12.67 0.48
CA ALA A 73 6.66 -13.08 1.82
C ALA A 73 5.57 -14.00 2.38
N PRO A 74 5.95 -15.08 3.12
CA PRO A 74 4.96 -16.04 3.60
C PRO A 74 3.81 -15.44 4.39
N ARG A 75 4.07 -14.39 5.15
CA ARG A 75 3.05 -13.75 5.97
C ARG A 75 1.99 -13.01 5.16
N CYS A 76 2.31 -12.64 3.93
CA CYS A 76 1.35 -11.93 3.07
C CYS A 76 0.36 -12.87 2.42
N ARG A 77 0.77 -14.11 2.19
CA ARG A 77 -0.04 -15.08 1.48
C ARG A 77 -0.64 -14.50 0.21
N LEU A 78 0.24 -13.99 -0.63
CA LEU A 78 -0.17 -13.39 -1.91
C LEU A 78 -0.87 -14.44 -2.76
N GLU A 79 -2.07 -14.08 -3.24
CA GLU A 79 -2.87 -14.95 -4.10
C GLU A 79 -3.36 -14.19 -5.31
N ALA A 80 -3.31 -14.85 -6.47
CA ALA A 80 -4.02 -14.37 -7.66
C ALA A 80 -5.45 -14.86 -7.56
N LEU A 81 -6.40 -13.96 -7.71
CA LEU A 81 -7.82 -14.29 -7.50
C LEU A 81 -8.49 -14.76 -8.78
N LYS A 82 -9.64 -15.40 -8.63
CA LYS A 82 -10.38 -16.01 -9.73
C LYS A 82 -11.80 -15.49 -9.76
N GLY A 83 -12.58 -15.93 -10.78
CA GLY A 83 -13.98 -15.59 -10.89
C GLY A 83 -14.21 -14.11 -11.05
N ASN A 84 -15.08 -13.56 -10.23
CA ASN A 84 -15.43 -12.13 -10.31
C ASN A 84 -14.25 -11.22 -10.02
N ARG A 85 -13.21 -11.74 -9.37
CA ARG A 85 -12.02 -10.95 -9.03
C ARG A 85 -10.82 -11.32 -9.88
N LYS A 86 -11.04 -11.93 -11.01
CA LYS A 86 -9.97 -12.23 -11.95
C LYS A 86 -9.18 -10.96 -12.26
N SER A 87 -7.86 -11.08 -12.36
CA SER A 87 -6.92 -9.98 -12.55
C SER A 87 -6.61 -9.21 -11.27
N GLN A 88 -7.13 -9.67 -10.15
CA GLN A 88 -6.80 -9.08 -8.86
C GLN A 88 -5.92 -10.03 -8.06
N TYR A 89 -5.28 -9.45 -7.06
CA TYR A 89 -4.47 -10.19 -6.08
C TYR A 89 -4.97 -9.85 -4.70
N SER A 90 -4.64 -10.71 -3.74
CA SER A 90 -4.91 -10.40 -2.35
C SER A 90 -3.72 -10.72 -1.48
N ILE A 91 -3.58 -9.97 -0.39
CA ILE A 91 -2.66 -10.31 0.69
C ILE A 91 -3.47 -10.40 1.98
N ARG A 92 -3.00 -11.25 2.89
CA ARG A 92 -3.77 -11.59 4.08
C ARG A 92 -3.57 -10.58 5.20
N ILE A 93 -4.66 -10.15 5.81
CA ILE A 93 -4.65 -9.39 7.05
C ILE A 93 -4.85 -10.37 8.23
N SER A 94 -5.89 -11.19 8.13
CA SER A 94 -6.27 -12.16 9.15
C SER A 94 -7.02 -13.30 8.47
N ASP A 95 -7.55 -14.24 9.24
CA ASP A 95 -8.34 -15.32 8.66
C ASP A 95 -9.53 -14.80 7.89
N GLN A 96 -10.11 -13.70 8.34
CA GLN A 96 -11.33 -13.14 7.78
C GLN A 96 -11.08 -12.06 6.74
N TRP A 97 -10.03 -11.26 6.91
CA TRP A 97 -9.85 -10.04 6.14
C TRP A 97 -8.63 -10.09 5.24
N ARG A 98 -8.78 -9.56 4.03
CA ARG A 98 -7.70 -9.47 3.07
C ARG A 98 -7.68 -8.10 2.41
N VAL A 99 -6.53 -7.70 1.91
CA VAL A 99 -6.41 -6.52 1.06
C VAL A 99 -6.42 -7.02 -0.38
N CYS A 100 -7.38 -6.55 -1.18
CA CYS A 100 -7.47 -6.91 -2.59
C CYS A 100 -7.07 -5.72 -3.44
N PHE A 101 -6.42 -6.00 -4.57
CA PHE A 101 -5.90 -4.93 -5.42
C PHE A 101 -5.58 -5.49 -6.80
N LYS A 102 -5.46 -4.59 -7.79
CA LYS A 102 -4.90 -4.90 -9.09
C LYS A 102 -3.47 -4.40 -9.11
N TRP A 103 -2.62 -5.09 -9.86
CA TRP A 103 -1.23 -4.65 -9.98
C TRP A 103 -1.00 -4.17 -11.40
N GLY A 104 -0.80 -2.87 -11.57
CA GLY A 104 -0.57 -2.25 -12.86
C GLY A 104 0.89 -1.88 -13.06
N ALA A 105 1.16 -1.19 -14.15
CA ALA A 105 2.52 -0.80 -14.50
C ALA A 105 3.17 0.08 -13.43
N GLU A 106 2.36 0.87 -12.72
CA GLU A 106 2.89 1.82 -11.74
C GLU A 106 2.67 1.41 -10.30
N GLY A 107 1.98 0.31 -10.05
CA GLY A 107 1.75 -0.16 -8.71
C GLY A 107 0.35 -0.71 -8.48
N ALA A 108 -0.13 -0.58 -7.25
CA ALA A 108 -1.39 -1.16 -6.81
C ALA A 108 -2.56 -0.24 -7.12
N LEU A 109 -3.60 -0.80 -7.72
CA LEU A 109 -4.81 -0.08 -8.11
C LEU A 109 -6.03 -0.70 -7.43
N ASP A 110 -7.04 0.12 -7.21
CA ASP A 110 -8.33 -0.32 -6.67
C ASP A 110 -8.18 -1.09 -5.36
N VAL A 111 -7.39 -0.56 -4.46
CA VAL A 111 -7.10 -1.21 -3.19
C VAL A 111 -8.32 -1.16 -2.28
N GLU A 112 -8.68 -2.31 -1.70
CA GLU A 112 -9.79 -2.40 -0.77
C GLU A 112 -9.59 -3.52 0.24
N ILE A 113 -10.10 -3.33 1.45
CA ILE A 113 -10.13 -4.37 2.47
C ILE A 113 -11.44 -5.13 2.32
N VAL A 114 -11.36 -6.44 2.25
CA VAL A 114 -12.48 -7.32 1.93
C VAL A 114 -12.65 -8.39 2.99
N ASP A 115 -13.91 -8.65 3.35
CA ASP A 115 -14.26 -9.79 4.20
C ASP A 115 -14.17 -11.04 3.33
N TYR A 116 -13.25 -11.92 3.68
CA TYR A 116 -12.88 -13.04 2.83
C TYR A 116 -13.33 -14.36 3.45
N HIS A 117 -14.51 -14.75 3.09
CA HIS A 117 -15.05 -16.03 3.53
C HIS A 117 -15.30 -16.95 2.38
#